data_727c6d9cc6e198ebff29258e2af9c6eb
#
_entry.id   727c6d9cc6e198ebff29258e2af9c6eb
#
_cell.length_a   1.000
_cell.length_b   1.000
_cell.length_c   1.000
_cell.angle_alpha   90.00
_cell.angle_beta   90.00
_cell.angle_gamma   90.00
#
_symmetry.space_group_name_H-M   'P 1'
#
loop_
_entity.id
_entity.type
_entity.pdbx_description
1 polymer ?
#
loop_
_entity_poly.entity_id
_entity_poly.type
_entity_poly.pdbx_seq_one_letter_code
_entity_poly.pdbx_strand_id
1 'polypeptide(L)'
;EITDVLLTADLFGIESHGCQRMTLYTNGITRIGRIKRDRKPEVVRETPVSALIDAHEYIGQVAAMMATRLAIEKAKKTGVGIVCVKNSNHYGIAGYYARMIAREHLLGVSMTNTEAIMIPTNGRQALLGTNPIAVGMPAEPYPFLFDAATTVVPRGKVEVYAKKGLEIPADWAMDSEGKTSTLPRRVPD
;
A
#
# COMPACT_ATOMS: atom_id res chain seq x y z
N GLU A 1 9.18 -3.19 12.52
CA GLU A 1 8.82 -3.04 11.09
C GLU A 1 7.37 -2.57 10.91
N ILE A 2 6.34 -3.32 11.40
CA ILE A 2 4.93 -2.88 11.24
C ILE A 2 4.73 -1.51 11.88
N THR A 3 5.15 -1.35 13.13
CA THR A 3 5.05 -0.10 13.88
C THR A 3 5.71 1.06 13.15
N ASP A 4 6.89 0.85 12.57
CA ASP A 4 7.64 1.90 11.86
C ASP A 4 6.88 2.39 10.63
N VAL A 5 6.28 1.47 9.87
CA VAL A 5 5.48 1.82 8.68
C VAL A 5 4.25 2.64 9.08
N LEU A 6 3.53 2.21 10.13
CA LEU A 6 2.31 2.88 10.59
C LEU A 6 2.61 4.25 11.20
N LEU A 7 3.61 4.34 12.08
CA LEU A 7 4.02 5.62 12.67
C LEU A 7 4.55 6.58 11.61
N THR A 8 5.30 6.09 10.61
CA THR A 8 5.76 6.94 9.51
C THR A 8 4.58 7.51 8.72
N ALA A 9 3.52 6.72 8.48
CA ALA A 9 2.33 7.21 7.82
C ALA A 9 1.65 8.32 8.63
N ASP A 10 1.51 8.17 9.95
CA ASP A 10 0.94 9.20 10.83
C ASP A 10 1.81 10.46 10.86
N LEU A 11 3.15 10.31 10.97
CA LEU A 11 4.10 11.43 10.94
C LEU A 11 4.07 12.22 9.63
N PHE A 12 3.71 11.57 8.53
CA PHE A 12 3.55 12.22 7.22
C PHE A 12 2.13 12.81 7.02
N GLY A 13 1.26 12.73 8.03
CA GLY A 13 -0.12 13.18 7.93
C GLY A 13 -1.02 12.27 7.09
N ILE A 14 -0.59 11.04 6.83
CA ILE A 14 -1.33 10.04 6.06
C ILE A 14 -2.15 9.16 7.04
N GLU A 15 -3.06 9.78 7.79
CA GLU A 15 -3.89 9.11 8.80
C GLU A 15 -4.62 7.86 8.26
N SER A 16 -4.96 7.87 6.98
CA SER A 16 -5.66 6.76 6.31
C SER A 16 -4.88 5.42 6.34
N HIS A 17 -3.55 5.46 6.50
CA HIS A 17 -2.66 4.30 6.48
C HIS A 17 -1.78 4.19 7.75
N GLY A 18 -2.06 5.01 8.76
CA GLY A 18 -1.36 5.02 10.04
C GLY A 18 -1.89 4.01 11.06
N CYS A 19 -1.75 4.32 12.33
CA CYS A 19 -2.09 3.45 13.46
C CYS A 19 -3.57 3.02 13.48
N GLN A 20 -4.47 3.78 12.86
CA GLN A 20 -5.87 3.35 12.71
C GLN A 20 -6.01 2.00 11.96
N ARG A 21 -5.01 1.59 11.17
CA ARG A 21 -4.99 0.30 10.46
C ARG A 21 -4.67 -0.90 11.36
N MET A 22 -4.28 -0.68 12.61
CA MET A 22 -4.03 -1.80 13.55
C MET A 22 -5.25 -2.72 13.69
N THR A 23 -6.46 -2.18 13.69
CA THR A 23 -7.69 -2.97 13.73
C THR A 23 -7.86 -3.88 12.50
N LEU A 24 -7.45 -3.40 11.30
CA LEU A 24 -7.46 -4.21 10.07
C LEU A 24 -6.53 -5.42 10.22
N TYR A 25 -5.31 -5.21 10.71
CA TYR A 25 -4.33 -6.28 10.87
C TYR A 25 -4.71 -7.24 11.98
N THR A 26 -5.12 -6.75 13.15
CA THR A 26 -5.54 -7.60 14.27
C THR A 26 -6.77 -8.43 13.91
N ASN A 27 -7.78 -7.85 13.26
CA ASN A 27 -8.94 -8.58 12.78
C ASN A 27 -8.57 -9.59 11.68
N GLY A 28 -7.67 -9.21 10.77
CA GLY A 28 -7.15 -10.11 9.73
C GLY A 28 -6.50 -11.36 10.31
N ILE A 29 -5.82 -11.23 11.45
CA ILE A 29 -5.18 -12.35 12.16
C ILE A 29 -6.21 -13.15 13.00
N THR A 30 -7.02 -12.46 13.81
CA THR A 30 -7.77 -13.10 14.91
C THR A 30 -9.18 -13.51 14.52
N ARG A 31 -9.83 -12.79 13.60
CA ARG A 31 -11.25 -13.00 13.25
C ARG A 31 -11.42 -13.57 11.86
N ILE A 32 -10.78 -12.96 10.85
CA ILE A 32 -11.00 -13.32 9.44
C ILE A 32 -10.06 -14.43 9.00
N GLY A 33 -8.89 -14.57 9.66
CA GLY A 33 -7.88 -15.55 9.31
C GLY A 33 -7.20 -15.31 7.94
N ARG A 34 -7.34 -14.09 7.37
CA ARG A 34 -6.73 -13.69 6.11
C ARG A 34 -5.22 -13.50 6.23
N ILE A 35 -4.74 -13.10 7.41
CA ILE A 35 -3.32 -12.96 7.72
C ILE A 35 -2.86 -14.21 8.46
N LYS A 36 -2.03 -15.01 7.80
CA LYS A 36 -1.45 -16.22 8.36
C LYS A 36 -0.18 -15.90 9.15
N ARG A 37 0.15 -16.73 10.15
CA ARG A 37 1.36 -16.59 10.98
C ARG A 37 2.22 -17.83 11.01
N ASP A 38 1.75 -18.90 10.44
CA ASP A 38 2.36 -20.24 10.45
C ASP A 38 3.46 -20.40 9.40
N ARG A 39 3.41 -19.60 8.32
CA ARG A 39 4.42 -19.61 7.27
C ARG A 39 4.95 -18.19 7.03
N LYS A 40 6.27 -18.05 7.01
CA LYS A 40 6.93 -16.77 6.72
C LYS A 40 7.12 -16.58 5.21
N PRO A 41 7.29 -15.33 4.74
CA PRO A 41 7.66 -15.06 3.35
C PRO A 41 8.95 -15.78 2.98
N GLU A 42 9.01 -16.33 1.76
CA GLU A 42 10.17 -17.02 1.21
C GLU A 42 10.44 -16.64 -0.25
N VAL A 43 11.70 -16.66 -0.67
CA VAL A 43 12.09 -16.47 -2.06
C VAL A 43 11.84 -17.77 -2.82
N VAL A 44 10.90 -17.75 -3.78
CA VAL A 44 10.53 -18.94 -4.57
C VAL A 44 11.22 -18.97 -5.96
N ARG A 45 11.70 -17.84 -6.42
CA ARG A 45 12.48 -17.71 -7.66
C ARG A 45 13.47 -16.58 -7.54
N GLU A 46 14.67 -16.76 -8.07
CA GLU A 46 15.70 -15.74 -8.00
C GLU A 46 16.60 -15.75 -9.24
N THR A 47 17.00 -14.56 -9.68
CA THR A 47 18.03 -14.30 -10.67
C THR A 47 19.01 -13.27 -10.13
N PRO A 48 20.14 -12.97 -10.78
CA PRO A 48 21.02 -11.89 -10.32
C PRO A 48 20.32 -10.54 -10.14
N VAL A 49 19.34 -10.19 -10.98
CA VAL A 49 18.67 -8.88 -11.00
C VAL A 49 17.24 -8.90 -10.46
N SER A 50 16.64 -10.09 -10.27
CA SER A 50 15.23 -10.17 -9.86
C SER A 50 14.96 -11.27 -8.85
N ALA A 51 13.82 -11.19 -8.16
CA ALA A 51 13.31 -12.27 -7.33
C ALA A 51 11.78 -12.26 -7.27
N LEU A 52 11.20 -13.43 -6.97
CA LEU A 52 9.81 -13.61 -6.61
C LEU A 52 9.73 -14.14 -5.19
N ILE A 53 8.99 -13.44 -4.33
CA ILE A 53 8.72 -13.83 -2.95
C ILE A 53 7.28 -14.32 -2.89
N ASP A 54 7.05 -15.48 -2.26
CA ASP A 54 5.73 -15.91 -1.81
C ASP A 54 5.56 -15.49 -0.35
N ALA A 55 4.60 -14.61 -0.10
CA ALA A 55 4.33 -14.12 1.25
C ALA A 55 3.43 -15.07 2.07
N HIS A 56 2.87 -16.13 1.46
CA HIS A 56 2.00 -17.11 2.13
C HIS A 56 0.89 -16.47 2.98
N GLU A 57 0.30 -15.39 2.49
CA GLU A 57 -0.71 -14.60 3.20
C GLU A 57 -0.22 -14.04 4.56
N TYR A 58 1.11 -13.91 4.74
CA TYR A 58 1.72 -13.32 5.93
C TYR A 58 1.49 -11.81 6.00
N ILE A 59 1.98 -11.19 7.04
CA ILE A 59 1.90 -9.74 7.26
C ILE A 59 2.60 -8.99 6.11
N GLY A 60 1.86 -8.12 5.41
CA GLY A 60 2.33 -7.47 4.19
C GLY A 60 3.57 -6.61 4.39
N GLN A 61 3.67 -5.90 5.51
CA GLN A 61 4.85 -5.06 5.82
C GLN A 61 6.14 -5.90 5.91
N VAL A 62 6.06 -7.09 6.48
CA VAL A 62 7.24 -7.97 6.62
C VAL A 62 7.71 -8.46 5.25
N ALA A 63 6.76 -8.90 4.41
CA ALA A 63 7.07 -9.33 3.04
C ALA A 63 7.65 -8.19 2.19
N ALA A 64 7.06 -6.98 2.30
CA ALA A 64 7.53 -5.80 1.57
C ALA A 64 8.92 -5.33 2.04
N MET A 65 9.21 -5.39 3.35
CA MET A 65 10.54 -5.10 3.89
C MET A 65 11.60 -6.09 3.37
N MET A 66 11.27 -7.38 3.34
CA MET A 66 12.14 -8.41 2.76
C MET A 66 12.40 -8.12 1.27
N ALA A 67 11.33 -7.83 0.50
CA ALA A 67 11.44 -7.51 -0.93
C ALA A 67 12.31 -6.27 -1.18
N THR A 68 12.10 -5.21 -0.38
CA THR A 68 12.84 -3.95 -0.51
C THR A 68 14.35 -4.16 -0.23
N ARG A 69 14.69 -4.86 0.85
CA ARG A 69 16.09 -5.16 1.17
C ARG A 69 16.77 -5.98 0.08
N LEU A 70 16.08 -7.00 -0.44
CA LEU A 70 16.60 -7.82 -1.52
C LEU A 70 16.76 -7.04 -2.83
N ALA A 71 15.81 -6.15 -3.15
CA ALA A 71 15.92 -5.28 -4.32
C ALA A 71 17.13 -4.32 -4.22
N ILE A 72 17.35 -3.71 -3.05
CA ILE A 72 18.51 -2.86 -2.77
C ILE A 72 19.82 -3.65 -2.93
N GLU A 73 19.90 -4.84 -2.35
CA GLU A 73 21.09 -5.70 -2.45
C GLU A 73 21.42 -6.02 -3.91
N LYS A 74 20.42 -6.42 -4.69
CA LYS A 74 20.60 -6.73 -6.12
C LYS A 74 21.01 -5.48 -6.89
N ALA A 75 20.33 -4.36 -6.70
CA ALA A 75 20.64 -3.11 -7.39
C ALA A 75 22.07 -2.64 -7.12
N LYS A 76 22.57 -2.76 -5.89
CA LYS A 76 23.96 -2.43 -5.54
C LYS A 76 24.98 -3.34 -6.23
N LYS A 77 24.63 -4.61 -6.51
CA LYS A 77 25.52 -5.56 -7.15
C LYS A 77 25.51 -5.48 -8.67
N THR A 78 24.36 -5.21 -9.26
CA THR A 78 24.14 -5.38 -10.71
C THR A 78 23.60 -4.12 -11.41
N GLY A 79 23.34 -3.05 -10.66
CA GLY A 79 22.72 -1.82 -11.18
C GLY A 79 21.20 -1.84 -11.18
N VAL A 80 20.56 -3.00 -11.08
CA VAL A 80 19.09 -3.17 -11.09
C VAL A 80 18.65 -4.22 -10.07
N GLY A 81 17.54 -3.97 -9.37
CA GLY A 81 16.91 -4.94 -8.48
C GLY A 81 15.39 -4.90 -8.64
N ILE A 82 14.77 -5.98 -9.10
CA ILE A 82 13.32 -6.11 -9.28
C ILE A 82 12.82 -7.26 -8.43
N VAL A 83 12.01 -6.97 -7.42
CA VAL A 83 11.44 -8.00 -6.56
C VAL A 83 9.93 -7.91 -6.55
N CYS A 84 9.28 -9.00 -6.95
CA CYS A 84 7.84 -9.16 -6.91
C CYS A 84 7.43 -9.97 -5.68
N VAL A 85 6.27 -9.64 -5.11
CA VAL A 85 5.69 -10.38 -3.99
C VAL A 85 4.30 -10.85 -4.39
N LYS A 86 4.02 -12.14 -4.25
CA LYS A 86 2.70 -12.72 -4.42
C LYS A 86 2.13 -13.20 -3.09
N ASN A 87 0.81 -13.43 -3.06
CA ASN A 87 0.09 -13.92 -1.88
C ASN A 87 0.35 -13.06 -0.63
N SER A 88 0.36 -11.72 -0.80
CA SER A 88 0.62 -10.77 0.27
C SER A 88 -0.67 -10.16 0.80
N ASN A 89 -0.54 -9.39 1.86
CA ASN A 89 -1.60 -8.58 2.46
C ASN A 89 -1.24 -7.10 2.38
N HIS A 90 -2.15 -6.25 2.83
CA HIS A 90 -1.92 -4.80 2.93
C HIS A 90 -0.59 -4.50 3.63
N TYR A 91 0.23 -3.59 3.07
CA TYR A 91 1.60 -3.34 3.52
C TYR A 91 1.87 -1.90 3.98
N GLY A 92 0.82 -1.09 4.14
CA GLY A 92 0.93 0.31 4.56
C GLY A 92 1.07 1.26 3.37
N ILE A 93 1.83 2.35 3.54
CA ILE A 93 2.12 3.31 2.48
C ILE A 93 3.25 2.82 1.58
N ALA A 94 3.06 2.93 0.26
CA ALA A 94 4.06 2.51 -0.72
C ALA A 94 5.34 3.36 -0.66
N GLY A 95 5.18 4.64 -0.33
CA GLY A 95 6.27 5.59 -0.17
C GLY A 95 7.29 5.22 0.89
N TYR A 96 6.91 4.46 1.91
CA TYR A 96 7.85 3.99 2.92
C TYR A 96 9.00 3.19 2.29
N TYR A 97 8.67 2.27 1.39
CA TYR A 97 9.62 1.38 0.73
C TYR A 97 10.43 2.12 -0.33
N ALA A 98 9.81 2.98 -1.12
CA ALA A 98 10.51 3.84 -2.07
C ALA A 98 11.53 4.76 -1.38
N ARG A 99 11.15 5.32 -0.22
CA ARG A 99 12.05 6.14 0.62
C ARG A 99 13.22 5.33 1.18
N MET A 100 13.00 4.07 1.59
CA MET A 100 14.09 3.20 2.03
C MET A 100 15.14 3.03 0.93
N ILE A 101 14.69 2.79 -0.31
CA ILE A 101 15.57 2.63 -1.47
C ILE A 101 16.32 3.94 -1.76
N ALA A 102 15.63 5.09 -1.72
CA ALA A 102 16.23 6.40 -1.96
C ALA A 102 17.33 6.75 -0.95
N ARG A 103 17.19 6.33 0.31
CA ARG A 103 18.21 6.50 1.36
C ARG A 103 19.50 5.70 1.12
N GLU A 104 19.42 4.71 0.26
CA GLU A 104 20.56 3.91 -0.19
C GLU A 104 21.18 4.43 -1.50
N HIS A 105 20.86 5.71 -1.86
CA HIS A 105 21.31 6.40 -3.07
C HIS A 105 20.87 5.71 -4.37
N LEU A 106 19.69 5.08 -4.37
CA LEU A 106 19.08 4.39 -5.51
C LEU A 106 17.75 5.05 -5.90
N LEU A 107 17.38 4.97 -7.16
CA LEU A 107 16.01 5.25 -7.59
C LEU A 107 15.12 4.08 -7.16
N GLY A 108 14.15 4.36 -6.29
CA GLY A 108 13.21 3.38 -5.76
C GLY A 108 11.82 3.54 -6.36
N VAL A 109 11.22 2.43 -6.77
CA VAL A 109 9.81 2.36 -7.16
C VAL A 109 9.13 1.27 -6.36
N SER A 110 7.99 1.60 -5.73
CA SER A 110 7.13 0.64 -5.05
C SER A 110 5.71 0.79 -5.57
N MET A 111 5.09 -0.31 -5.96
CA MET A 111 3.74 -0.33 -6.48
C MET A 111 3.02 -1.61 -6.10
N THR A 112 1.70 -1.57 -6.09
CA THR A 112 0.87 -2.76 -5.87
C THR A 112 -0.48 -2.63 -6.54
N ASN A 113 -1.11 -3.78 -6.84
CA ASN A 113 -2.53 -3.85 -7.09
C ASN A 113 -3.30 -3.95 -5.77
N THR A 114 -4.57 -3.59 -5.77
CA THR A 114 -5.48 -3.71 -4.63
C THR A 114 -6.82 -4.30 -5.05
N GLU A 115 -7.71 -4.53 -4.08
CA GLU A 115 -9.08 -4.95 -4.33
C GLU A 115 -9.79 -3.99 -5.31
N ALA A 116 -10.69 -4.51 -6.13
CA ALA A 116 -11.45 -3.73 -7.11
C ALA A 116 -12.53 -2.90 -6.39
N ILE A 117 -12.21 -1.67 -6.05
CA ILE A 117 -13.08 -0.70 -5.36
C ILE A 117 -13.25 0.61 -6.12
N MET A 118 -12.49 0.81 -7.22
CA MET A 118 -12.58 1.98 -8.06
C MET A 118 -13.54 1.74 -9.22
N ILE A 119 -14.46 2.68 -9.41
CA ILE A 119 -15.35 2.74 -10.58
C ILE A 119 -14.63 3.50 -11.69
N PRO A 120 -14.46 2.92 -12.89
CA PRO A 120 -13.87 3.63 -14.02
C PRO A 120 -14.72 4.85 -14.44
N THR A 121 -14.08 5.83 -15.07
CA THR A 121 -14.78 7.00 -15.62
C THR A 121 -15.96 6.56 -16.51
N ASN A 122 -17.15 7.13 -16.27
CA ASN A 122 -18.42 6.76 -16.89
C ASN A 122 -18.91 5.33 -16.61
N GLY A 123 -18.25 4.60 -15.70
CA GLY A 123 -18.70 3.29 -15.24
C GLY A 123 -19.70 3.38 -14.09
N ARG A 124 -20.25 2.22 -13.69
CA ARG A 124 -21.14 2.07 -12.53
C ARG A 124 -20.76 0.92 -11.62
N GLN A 125 -19.72 0.17 -11.96
CA GLN A 125 -19.26 -0.98 -11.18
C GLN A 125 -17.79 -0.80 -10.84
N ALA A 126 -17.42 -1.20 -9.62
CA ALA A 126 -16.03 -1.29 -9.20
C ALA A 126 -15.31 -2.36 -10.04
N LEU A 127 -14.21 -1.97 -10.70
CA LEU A 127 -13.47 -2.82 -11.62
C LEU A 127 -11.97 -2.79 -11.37
N LEU A 128 -11.44 -1.68 -10.88
CA LEU A 128 -10.01 -1.46 -10.66
C LEU A 128 -9.74 -1.24 -9.18
N GLY A 129 -8.50 -1.51 -8.75
CA GLY A 129 -8.03 -1.15 -7.43
C GLY A 129 -7.51 0.29 -7.37
N THR A 130 -7.17 0.75 -6.17
CA THR A 130 -6.52 2.06 -5.96
C THR A 130 -5.08 2.08 -6.46
N ASN A 131 -4.47 0.92 -6.64
CA ASN A 131 -3.19 0.64 -7.29
C ASN A 131 -2.13 1.74 -7.09
N PRO A 132 -1.64 1.99 -5.87
CA PRO A 132 -0.70 3.06 -5.59
C PRO A 132 0.63 2.83 -6.29
N ILE A 133 1.27 3.95 -6.65
CA ILE A 133 2.63 4.01 -7.17
C ILE A 133 3.41 5.01 -6.32
N ALA A 134 4.56 4.60 -5.83
CA ALA A 134 5.49 5.46 -5.13
C ALA A 134 6.85 5.46 -5.82
N VAL A 135 7.48 6.64 -5.86
CA VAL A 135 8.83 6.84 -6.40
C VAL A 135 9.64 7.63 -5.39
N GLY A 136 10.83 7.12 -5.07
CA GLY A 136 11.79 7.79 -4.21
C GLY A 136 13.11 8.01 -4.95
N MET A 137 13.67 9.21 -4.86
CA MET A 137 14.96 9.53 -5.45
C MET A 137 15.86 10.21 -4.42
N PRO A 138 17.17 9.93 -4.45
CA PRO A 138 18.14 10.70 -3.64
C PRO A 138 18.05 12.17 -3.99
N ALA A 139 17.97 13.03 -2.99
CA ALA A 139 18.03 14.49 -3.11
C ALA A 139 18.44 15.11 -1.78
N GLU A 140 19.03 16.31 -1.80
CA GLU A 140 19.40 17.08 -0.63
C GLU A 140 18.43 18.26 -0.43
N PRO A 141 18.05 18.62 0.78
CA PRO A 141 18.43 17.99 2.08
C PRO A 141 17.58 16.75 2.42
N TYR A 142 16.55 16.43 1.61
CA TYR A 142 15.67 15.28 1.81
C TYR A 142 15.46 14.54 0.49
N PRO A 143 15.31 13.21 0.51
CA PRO A 143 14.92 12.46 -0.68
C PRO A 143 13.63 13.01 -1.29
N PHE A 144 13.57 13.11 -2.61
CA PHE A 144 12.30 13.30 -3.31
C PHE A 144 11.43 12.06 -3.07
N LEU A 145 10.16 12.26 -2.72
CA LEU A 145 9.22 11.19 -2.52
C LEU A 145 7.87 11.55 -3.16
N PHE A 146 7.45 10.74 -4.10
CA PHE A 146 6.10 10.70 -4.65
C PHE A 146 5.40 9.43 -4.16
N ASP A 147 4.19 9.52 -3.65
CA ASP A 147 3.35 8.38 -3.26
C ASP A 147 1.89 8.75 -3.49
N ALA A 148 1.25 8.09 -4.44
CA ALA A 148 -0.13 8.38 -4.78
C ALA A 148 -0.90 7.12 -5.20
N ALA A 149 -2.17 7.06 -4.79
CA ALA A 149 -3.14 6.17 -5.42
C ALA A 149 -3.40 6.62 -6.86
N THR A 150 -3.76 5.70 -7.74
CA THR A 150 -4.20 6.02 -9.11
C THR A 150 -5.70 6.36 -9.17
N THR A 151 -6.35 6.47 -8.03
CA THR A 151 -7.73 6.91 -7.85
C THR A 151 -7.76 8.35 -7.32
N VAL A 152 -8.92 9.02 -7.42
CA VAL A 152 -9.11 10.38 -6.87
C VAL A 152 -8.76 10.42 -5.38
N VAL A 153 -9.14 9.37 -4.64
CA VAL A 153 -8.91 9.25 -3.21
C VAL A 153 -8.79 7.78 -2.80
N PRO A 154 -7.94 7.43 -1.81
CA PRO A 154 -7.92 6.10 -1.25
C PRO A 154 -9.13 5.89 -0.32
N ARG A 155 -9.69 4.67 -0.29
CA ARG A 155 -10.82 4.30 0.60
C ARG A 155 -10.61 4.74 2.05
N GLY A 156 -9.39 4.58 2.58
CA GLY A 156 -9.06 4.96 3.95
C GLY A 156 -9.32 6.43 4.27
N LYS A 157 -9.28 7.32 3.27
CA LYS A 157 -9.61 8.74 3.46
C LYS A 157 -11.11 8.94 3.64
N VAL A 158 -11.93 8.19 2.88
CA VAL A 158 -13.40 8.16 3.07
C VAL A 158 -13.74 7.65 4.48
N GLU A 159 -13.06 6.60 4.96
CA GLU A 159 -13.22 6.06 6.31
C GLU A 159 -12.85 7.07 7.41
N VAL A 160 -11.79 7.87 7.22
CA VAL A 160 -11.40 8.95 8.14
C VAL A 160 -12.52 9.99 8.25
N TYR A 161 -13.08 10.41 7.11
CA TYR A 161 -14.21 11.36 7.10
C TYR A 161 -15.45 10.78 7.77
N ALA A 162 -15.75 9.50 7.53
CA ALA A 162 -16.85 8.81 8.21
C ALA A 162 -16.68 8.80 9.74
N LYS A 163 -15.47 8.52 10.24
CA LYS A 163 -15.16 8.53 11.68
C LYS A 163 -15.26 9.93 12.29
N LYS A 164 -14.87 10.96 11.54
CA LYS A 164 -14.96 12.36 11.97
C LYS A 164 -16.37 12.95 11.83
N GLY A 165 -17.31 12.21 11.25
CA GLY A 165 -18.68 12.70 10.98
C GLY A 165 -18.74 13.79 9.92
N LEU A 166 -17.75 13.87 9.04
CA LEU A 166 -17.63 14.87 7.98
C LEU A 166 -18.19 14.35 6.67
N GLU A 167 -18.70 15.25 5.83
CA GLU A 167 -19.04 14.95 4.44
C GLU A 167 -17.79 14.87 3.58
N ILE A 168 -17.85 14.06 2.51
CA ILE A 168 -16.82 13.97 1.48
C ILE A 168 -17.20 14.79 0.24
N PRO A 169 -16.22 15.26 -0.56
CA PRO A 169 -16.51 15.85 -1.86
C PRO A 169 -17.30 14.89 -2.76
N ALA A 170 -18.19 15.44 -3.58
CA ALA A 170 -19.12 14.65 -4.40
C ALA A 170 -18.47 13.79 -5.48
N ASP A 171 -17.24 14.12 -5.86
CA ASP A 171 -16.42 13.39 -6.85
C ASP A 171 -15.60 12.23 -6.27
N TRP A 172 -15.67 12.00 -4.94
CA TRP A 172 -14.87 10.96 -4.30
C TRP A 172 -15.49 9.59 -4.34
N ALA A 173 -16.82 9.50 -4.28
CA ALA A 173 -17.49 8.21 -4.17
C ALA A 173 -18.90 8.20 -4.75
N MET A 174 -19.38 6.99 -5.06
CA MET A 174 -20.74 6.71 -5.45
C MET A 174 -21.44 5.86 -4.39
N ASP A 175 -22.76 5.96 -4.30
CA ASP A 175 -23.58 5.07 -3.49
C ASP A 175 -23.88 3.75 -4.25
N SER A 176 -24.63 2.85 -3.60
CA SER A 176 -25.02 1.56 -4.19
C SER A 176 -25.92 1.68 -5.44
N GLU A 177 -26.50 2.86 -5.71
CA GLU A 177 -27.29 3.14 -6.90
C GLU A 177 -26.44 3.73 -8.05
N GLY A 178 -25.15 3.95 -7.82
CA GLY A 178 -24.23 4.57 -8.79
C GLY A 178 -24.42 6.08 -8.92
N LYS A 179 -24.95 6.72 -7.87
CA LYS A 179 -25.05 8.19 -7.79
C LYS A 179 -23.91 8.73 -6.92
N THR A 180 -23.42 9.92 -7.26
CA THR A 180 -22.41 10.60 -6.43
C THR A 180 -22.96 10.82 -5.02
N SER A 181 -22.12 10.60 -3.99
CA SER A 181 -22.50 10.72 -2.61
C SER A 181 -21.51 11.57 -1.82
N THR A 182 -22.02 12.53 -1.05
CA THR A 182 -21.24 13.27 -0.07
C THR A 182 -21.25 12.62 1.32
N LEU A 183 -22.02 11.55 1.49
CA LEU A 183 -22.14 10.84 2.76
C LEU A 183 -21.26 9.60 2.79
N PRO A 184 -20.14 9.59 3.55
CA PRO A 184 -19.20 8.46 3.58
C PRO A 184 -19.85 7.12 3.95
N ARG A 185 -20.90 7.14 4.79
CA ARG A 185 -21.62 5.94 5.26
C ARG A 185 -22.47 5.26 4.18
N ARG A 186 -22.71 5.93 3.04
CA ARG A 186 -23.45 5.38 1.90
C ARG A 186 -22.55 4.76 0.85
N VAL A 187 -21.24 4.91 1.01
CA VAL A 187 -20.24 4.29 0.12
C VAL A 187 -20.17 2.81 0.46
N PRO A 188 -20.40 1.89 -0.49
CA PRO A 188 -20.31 0.44 -0.28
C PRO A 188 -18.92 0.02 0.20
N ASP A 189 -18.88 -1.11 0.93
CA ASP A 189 -17.65 -1.75 1.39
C ASP A 189 -16.84 -2.38 0.27
#